data_bc07d482d894a23f76a62bb54f32d478
#
_entry.id   bc07d482d894a23f76a62bb54f32d478
#
_cell.length_a   1.000
_cell.length_b   1.000
_cell.length_c   1.000
_cell.angle_alpha   90.00
_cell.angle_beta   90.00
_cell.angle_gamma   90.00
#
_symmetry.space_group_name_H-M   'P 1'
#
loop_
_entity.id
_entity.type
_entity.pdbx_description
1 polymer ?
#
loop_
_entity_poly.entity_id
_entity_poly.type
_entity_poly.pdbx_seq_one_letter_code
_entity_poly.pdbx_strand_id
1 'polypeptide(L)'
;VLGNLRLELASVLSEYQGASVMVTHDRDEAYQLCDTLLLLSKGHVIAAGKTKDIFNDPGSVEAARLTGCKNISRIEKIDDHRVRALDWDNLELSTEKTVTEDVTSIGIRAHDFELVKEPEGINHIPVGHAKISEMPFEWYITLQNGLWWKIGKTIHTHSADGLIPEYVRVAPEAILLLKG
;
A
#
# COMPACT_ATOMS: atom_id res chain seq x y z
N VAL A 1 9.69 9.52 -22.62
CA VAL A 1 10.86 10.42 -22.40
C VAL A 1 11.32 10.37 -20.95
N LEU A 2 10.44 10.54 -19.96
CA LEU A 2 10.82 10.53 -18.53
C LEU A 2 11.37 9.17 -18.04
N GLY A 3 10.84 8.05 -18.52
CA GLY A 3 11.30 6.71 -18.12
C GLY A 3 12.75 6.42 -18.55
N ASN A 4 13.16 6.87 -19.73
CA ASN A 4 14.54 6.69 -20.19
C ASN A 4 15.52 7.55 -19.39
N LEU A 5 15.13 8.78 -19.02
CA LEU A 5 15.99 9.66 -18.21
C LEU A 5 16.27 9.09 -16.82
N ARG A 6 15.29 8.43 -16.20
CA ARG A 6 15.47 7.76 -14.92
C ARG A 6 16.47 6.60 -15.00
N LEU A 7 16.40 5.79 -16.05
CA LEU A 7 17.34 4.70 -16.28
C LEU A 7 18.76 5.20 -16.54
N GLU A 8 18.92 6.27 -17.31
CA GLU A 8 20.22 6.92 -17.55
C GLU A 8 20.79 7.49 -16.25
N LEU A 9 19.96 8.17 -15.46
CA LEU A 9 20.38 8.70 -14.16
C LEU A 9 20.80 7.59 -13.20
N ALA A 10 20.04 6.48 -13.14
CA ALA A 10 20.40 5.32 -12.33
C ALA A 10 21.77 4.74 -12.73
N SER A 11 22.05 4.65 -14.03
CA SER A 11 23.34 4.19 -14.54
C SER A 11 24.49 5.12 -14.11
N VAL A 12 24.33 6.43 -14.27
CA VAL A 12 25.33 7.41 -13.86
C VAL A 12 25.58 7.36 -12.35
N LEU A 13 24.51 7.29 -11.56
CA LEU A 13 24.62 7.21 -10.09
C LEU A 13 25.30 5.92 -9.62
N SER A 14 25.10 4.80 -10.32
CA SER A 14 25.74 3.52 -9.98
C SER A 14 27.27 3.52 -10.18
N GLU A 15 27.77 4.36 -11.08
CA GLU A 15 29.20 4.53 -11.35
C GLU A 15 29.85 5.61 -10.46
N TYR A 16 29.04 6.47 -9.85
CA TYR A 16 29.52 7.58 -9.03
C TYR A 16 29.96 7.11 -7.65
N GLN A 17 31.21 7.36 -7.30
CA GLN A 17 31.83 6.93 -6.03
C GLN A 17 31.61 7.91 -4.86
N GLY A 18 30.95 9.02 -5.11
CA GLY A 18 30.67 10.05 -4.09
C GLY A 18 29.30 9.90 -3.45
N ALA A 19 29.06 10.70 -2.41
CA ALA A 19 27.73 10.84 -1.83
C ALA A 19 26.86 11.73 -2.73
N SER A 20 25.63 11.31 -2.99
CA SER A 20 24.62 12.08 -3.73
C SER A 20 23.37 12.28 -2.88
N VAL A 21 22.75 13.45 -2.99
CA VAL A 21 21.48 13.78 -2.33
C VAL A 21 20.49 14.27 -3.37
N MET A 22 19.32 13.67 -3.39
CA MET A 22 18.22 14.05 -4.27
C MET A 22 17.03 14.49 -3.42
N VAL A 23 16.36 15.56 -3.84
CA VAL A 23 15.07 15.99 -3.29
C VAL A 23 14.02 15.79 -4.35
N THR A 24 13.01 14.99 -4.04
CA THR A 24 11.91 14.70 -4.95
C THR A 24 10.59 14.54 -4.20
N HIS A 25 9.49 14.76 -4.88
CA HIS A 25 8.14 14.39 -4.44
C HIS A 25 7.62 13.13 -5.18
N ASP A 26 8.40 12.57 -6.08
CA ASP A 26 8.08 11.35 -6.82
C ASP A 26 8.62 10.14 -6.05
N ARG A 27 7.71 9.36 -5.49
CA ARG A 27 8.04 8.17 -4.70
C ARG A 27 8.71 7.07 -5.53
N ASP A 28 8.38 6.98 -6.83
CA ASP A 28 8.92 5.95 -7.71
C ASP A 28 10.38 6.28 -8.05
N GLU A 29 10.71 7.56 -8.22
CA GLU A 29 12.11 8.04 -8.31
C GLU A 29 12.89 7.74 -7.04
N ALA A 30 12.33 8.10 -5.89
CA ALA A 30 12.96 7.84 -4.60
C ALA A 30 13.22 6.35 -4.38
N TYR A 31 12.24 5.49 -4.72
CA TYR A 31 12.38 4.04 -4.59
C TYR A 31 13.45 3.44 -5.48
N GLN A 32 13.56 3.94 -6.73
CA GLN A 32 14.47 3.40 -7.73
C GLN A 32 15.91 3.92 -7.58
N LEU A 33 16.10 5.17 -7.14
CA LEU A 33 17.39 5.87 -7.20
C LEU A 33 18.07 6.06 -5.85
N CYS A 34 17.36 5.87 -4.73
CA CYS A 34 17.90 6.14 -3.39
C CYS A 34 17.99 4.87 -2.55
N ASP A 35 19.15 4.61 -1.96
CA ASP A 35 19.34 3.54 -0.99
C ASP A 35 18.75 3.90 0.37
N THR A 36 18.76 5.19 0.71
CA THR A 36 18.29 5.73 1.98
C THR A 36 17.32 6.87 1.73
N LEU A 37 16.27 6.93 2.53
CA LEU A 37 15.27 8.00 2.51
C LEU A 37 15.23 8.78 3.82
N LEU A 38 14.93 10.07 3.66
CA LEU A 38 14.43 10.94 4.72
C LEU A 38 13.05 11.43 4.26
N LEU A 39 11.98 10.97 4.91
CA LEU A 39 10.64 11.48 4.65
C LEU A 39 10.41 12.76 5.46
N LEU A 40 10.07 13.83 4.76
CA LEU A 40 9.82 15.13 5.35
C LEU A 40 8.34 15.48 5.27
N SER A 41 7.79 15.93 6.37
CA SER A 41 6.47 16.53 6.41
C SER A 41 6.43 17.73 7.34
N LYS A 42 5.83 18.83 6.88
CA LYS A 42 5.68 20.09 7.63
C LYS A 42 7.01 20.59 8.25
N GLY A 43 8.12 20.37 7.54
CA GLY A 43 9.46 20.78 7.98
C GLY A 43 10.13 19.84 8.98
N HIS A 44 9.54 18.70 9.30
CA HIS A 44 10.11 17.70 10.22
C HIS A 44 10.40 16.39 9.49
N VAL A 45 11.44 15.69 9.96
CA VAL A 45 11.72 14.31 9.54
C VAL A 45 10.74 13.38 10.25
N ILE A 46 9.88 12.66 9.49
CA ILE A 46 8.89 11.73 10.02
C ILE A 46 9.34 10.27 9.91
N ALA A 47 10.27 9.97 9.01
CA ALA A 47 10.92 8.67 8.90
C ALA A 47 12.29 8.83 8.25
N ALA A 48 13.24 7.98 8.63
CA ALA A 48 14.59 7.92 8.07
C ALA A 48 15.10 6.48 8.09
N GLY A 49 15.70 6.01 6.99
CA GLY A 49 16.25 4.66 6.93
C GLY A 49 16.43 4.18 5.50
N LYS A 50 16.66 2.86 5.34
CA LYS A 50 16.77 2.26 4.01
C LYS A 50 15.44 2.40 3.27
N THR A 51 15.51 2.73 2.00
CA THR A 51 14.35 2.98 1.14
C THR A 51 13.34 1.82 1.20
N LYS A 52 13.82 0.60 1.00
CA LYS A 52 12.94 -0.59 0.98
C LYS A 52 12.26 -0.84 2.33
N ASP A 53 12.98 -0.59 3.43
CA ASP A 53 12.44 -0.80 4.78
C ASP A 53 11.31 0.20 5.07
N ILE A 54 11.51 1.48 4.72
CA ILE A 54 10.49 2.52 4.88
C ILE A 54 9.25 2.27 4.00
N PHE A 55 9.47 1.76 2.77
CA PHE A 55 8.33 1.40 1.91
C PHE A 55 7.60 0.17 2.43
N ASN A 56 8.28 -0.83 2.97
CA ASN A 56 7.65 -2.03 3.50
C ASN A 56 6.97 -1.80 4.86
N ASP A 57 7.57 -0.99 5.72
CA ASP A 57 7.05 -0.70 7.06
C ASP A 57 7.22 0.79 7.39
N PRO A 58 6.29 1.64 6.97
CA PRO A 58 6.39 3.08 7.14
C PRO A 58 6.21 3.55 8.60
N GLY A 59 5.63 2.72 9.47
CA GLY A 59 5.47 2.94 10.90
C GLY A 59 4.46 4.01 11.31
N SER A 60 4.12 4.97 10.45
CA SER A 60 3.14 6.02 10.75
C SER A 60 2.17 6.24 9.59
N VAL A 61 0.98 6.79 9.91
CA VAL A 61 -0.04 7.15 8.92
C VAL A 61 0.51 8.10 7.85
N GLU A 62 1.30 9.08 8.26
CA GLU A 62 1.84 10.08 7.35
C GLU A 62 2.89 9.49 6.42
N ALA A 63 3.80 8.68 6.94
CA ALA A 63 4.80 7.97 6.13
C ALA A 63 4.14 6.96 5.17
N ALA A 64 3.10 6.26 5.62
CA ALA A 64 2.33 5.34 4.78
C ALA A 64 1.68 6.06 3.58
N ARG A 65 1.10 7.23 3.81
CA ARG A 65 0.54 8.07 2.72
C ARG A 65 1.60 8.52 1.74
N LEU A 66 2.75 8.98 2.21
CA LEU A 66 3.86 9.42 1.36
C LEU A 66 4.44 8.27 0.54
N THR A 67 4.52 7.06 1.11
CA THR A 67 4.96 5.85 0.40
C THR A 67 3.86 5.19 -0.44
N GLY A 68 2.67 5.82 -0.53
CA GLY A 68 1.61 5.45 -1.49
C GLY A 68 0.54 4.51 -0.98
N CYS A 69 0.45 4.27 0.33
CA CYS A 69 -0.68 3.55 0.91
C CYS A 69 -1.91 4.46 0.91
N LYS A 70 -2.97 4.04 0.22
CA LYS A 70 -4.23 4.80 0.11
C LYS A 70 -5.32 4.28 1.03
N ASN A 71 -5.36 2.98 1.25
CA ASN A 71 -6.31 2.39 2.19
C ASN A 71 -5.73 2.50 3.59
N ILE A 72 -6.23 3.44 4.37
CA ILE A 72 -5.84 3.64 5.77
C ILE A 72 -7.13 3.81 6.56
N SER A 73 -7.26 3.04 7.65
CA SER A 73 -8.38 3.10 8.57
C SER A 73 -7.91 3.25 10.01
N ARG A 74 -8.66 4.02 10.78
CA ARG A 74 -8.57 3.97 12.24
C ARG A 74 -9.00 2.60 12.73
N ILE A 75 -8.49 2.19 13.87
CA ILE A 75 -8.80 0.87 14.42
C ILE A 75 -9.30 0.93 15.86
N GLU A 76 -10.01 -0.13 16.23
CA GLU A 76 -10.19 -0.60 17.57
C GLU A 76 -9.43 -1.92 17.70
N LYS A 77 -8.54 -2.03 18.70
CA LYS A 77 -7.83 -3.27 18.99
C LYS A 77 -8.79 -4.27 19.62
N ILE A 78 -8.89 -5.47 19.03
CA ILE A 78 -9.70 -6.57 19.58
C ILE A 78 -8.82 -7.43 20.50
N ASP A 79 -7.65 -7.81 19.98
CA ASP A 79 -6.61 -8.53 20.73
C ASP A 79 -5.22 -8.28 20.12
N ASP A 80 -4.22 -9.05 20.50
CA ASP A 80 -2.84 -8.84 20.06
C ASP A 80 -2.62 -9.05 18.55
N HIS A 81 -3.52 -9.73 17.88
CA HIS A 81 -3.41 -10.02 16.44
C HIS A 81 -4.70 -9.74 15.67
N ARG A 82 -5.70 -9.09 16.28
CA ARG A 82 -6.93 -8.72 15.58
C ARG A 82 -7.32 -7.28 15.87
N VAL A 83 -7.81 -6.65 14.81
CA VAL A 83 -8.28 -5.25 14.84
C VAL A 83 -9.64 -5.15 14.14
N ARG A 84 -10.38 -4.11 14.49
CA ARG A 84 -11.58 -3.68 13.80
C ARG A 84 -11.28 -2.38 13.08
N ALA A 85 -11.39 -2.38 11.75
CA ALA A 85 -11.16 -1.21 10.90
C ALA A 85 -12.44 -0.36 10.84
N LEU A 86 -12.43 0.76 11.56
CA LEU A 86 -13.60 1.60 11.80
C LEU A 86 -14.10 2.32 10.54
N ASP A 87 -13.18 2.66 9.63
CA ASP A 87 -13.50 3.39 8.41
C ASP A 87 -13.84 2.46 7.23
N TRP A 88 -13.85 1.13 7.43
CA TRP A 88 -14.21 0.10 6.46
C TRP A 88 -15.35 -0.79 6.96
N ASP A 89 -16.46 -0.18 7.35
CA ASP A 89 -17.67 -0.85 7.85
C ASP A 89 -17.41 -1.78 9.06
N ASN A 90 -16.48 -1.39 9.93
CA ASN A 90 -16.05 -2.19 11.09
C ASN A 90 -15.51 -3.58 10.72
N LEU A 91 -14.83 -3.67 9.56
CA LEU A 91 -14.21 -4.91 9.11
C LEU A 91 -13.19 -5.43 10.11
N GLU A 92 -13.34 -6.69 10.52
CA GLU A 92 -12.37 -7.36 11.38
C GLU A 92 -11.27 -8.01 10.56
N LEU A 93 -10.02 -7.74 10.95
CA LEU A 93 -8.83 -8.22 10.27
C LEU A 93 -7.83 -8.78 11.27
N SER A 94 -7.16 -9.87 10.85
CA SER A 94 -6.06 -10.49 11.57
C SER A 94 -4.73 -10.01 11.03
N THR A 95 -3.78 -9.72 11.91
CA THR A 95 -2.44 -9.21 11.59
C THR A 95 -1.36 -10.22 11.97
N GLU A 96 -0.27 -10.28 11.20
CA GLU A 96 0.89 -11.10 11.57
C GLU A 96 1.63 -10.48 12.76
N LYS A 97 1.84 -9.15 12.72
CA LYS A 97 2.52 -8.42 13.79
C LYS A 97 1.58 -8.16 14.97
N THR A 98 2.15 -8.14 16.16
CA THR A 98 1.42 -7.80 17.39
C THR A 98 0.94 -6.34 17.36
N VAL A 99 -0.33 -6.13 17.60
CA VAL A 99 -0.96 -4.81 17.70
C VAL A 99 -0.67 -4.23 19.10
N THR A 100 0.25 -3.28 19.15
CA THR A 100 0.60 -2.56 20.37
C THR A 100 -0.36 -1.40 20.64
N GLU A 101 -0.39 -0.88 21.87
CA GLU A 101 -1.35 0.16 22.30
C GLU A 101 -1.14 1.53 21.56
N ASP A 102 0.01 1.75 20.98
CA ASP A 102 0.35 2.96 20.22
C ASP A 102 -0.05 2.88 18.72
N VAL A 103 -0.53 1.71 18.27
CA VAL A 103 -1.11 1.56 16.93
C VAL A 103 -2.52 2.13 16.91
N THR A 104 -2.73 3.15 16.11
CA THR A 104 -4.02 3.85 15.99
C THR A 104 -4.73 3.58 14.68
N SER A 105 -4.01 3.08 13.70
CA SER A 105 -4.52 2.84 12.36
C SER A 105 -3.86 1.63 11.70
N ILE A 106 -4.51 1.12 10.67
CA ILE A 106 -3.92 0.12 9.77
C ILE A 106 -3.93 0.64 8.34
N GLY A 107 -3.01 0.08 7.54
CA GLY A 107 -2.94 0.36 6.11
C GLY A 107 -2.92 -0.93 5.28
N ILE A 108 -3.51 -0.88 4.08
CA ILE A 108 -3.45 -1.94 3.08
C ILE A 108 -3.12 -1.30 1.73
N ARG A 109 -2.10 -1.80 1.05
CA ARG A 109 -1.79 -1.28 -0.29
C ARG A 109 -2.78 -1.82 -1.30
N ALA A 110 -3.11 -0.99 -2.29
CA ALA A 110 -4.14 -1.35 -3.28
C ALA A 110 -3.80 -2.57 -4.16
N HIS A 111 -2.54 -2.98 -4.20
CA HIS A 111 -2.08 -4.16 -4.95
C HIS A 111 -1.88 -5.42 -4.09
N ASP A 112 -2.09 -5.34 -2.76
CA ASP A 112 -1.91 -6.46 -1.85
C ASP A 112 -3.16 -7.34 -1.69
N PHE A 113 -4.21 -7.06 -2.46
CA PHE A 113 -5.41 -7.88 -2.46
C PHE A 113 -5.25 -9.09 -3.38
N GLU A 114 -5.61 -10.25 -2.87
CA GLU A 114 -5.63 -11.52 -3.59
C GLU A 114 -7.04 -11.87 -4.04
N LEU A 115 -7.15 -12.39 -5.26
CA LEU A 115 -8.40 -12.94 -5.79
C LEU A 115 -8.68 -14.29 -5.15
N VAL A 116 -9.84 -14.45 -4.53
CA VAL A 116 -10.27 -15.73 -3.95
C VAL A 116 -11.61 -16.14 -4.50
N LYS A 117 -11.78 -17.44 -4.79
CA LYS A 117 -13.04 -17.98 -5.29
C LYS A 117 -14.03 -18.27 -4.16
N GLU A 118 -13.51 -18.69 -3.03
CA GLU A 118 -14.29 -19.04 -1.85
C GLU A 118 -13.67 -18.42 -0.60
N PRO A 119 -14.49 -18.00 0.38
CA PRO A 119 -13.99 -17.36 1.60
C PRO A 119 -13.47 -18.40 2.59
N GLU A 120 -12.30 -18.98 2.32
CA GLU A 120 -11.63 -19.90 3.23
C GLU A 120 -10.50 -19.21 3.99
N GLY A 121 -10.50 -19.33 5.34
CA GLY A 121 -9.45 -18.76 6.21
C GLY A 121 -9.78 -17.37 6.75
N ILE A 122 -8.77 -16.50 6.88
CA ILE A 122 -8.88 -15.18 7.51
C ILE A 122 -8.75 -14.04 6.49
N ASN A 123 -9.21 -12.85 6.88
CA ASN A 123 -9.10 -11.60 6.11
C ASN A 123 -9.78 -11.64 4.74
N HIS A 124 -10.92 -12.34 4.64
CA HIS A 124 -11.79 -12.28 3.47
C HIS A 124 -12.67 -11.05 3.55
N ILE A 125 -12.70 -10.29 2.47
CA ILE A 125 -13.39 -9.01 2.38
C ILE A 125 -14.43 -9.13 1.27
N PRO A 126 -15.72 -8.98 1.56
CA PRO A 126 -16.75 -8.98 0.54
C PRO A 126 -16.59 -7.77 -0.37
N VAL A 127 -16.62 -8.00 -1.67
CA VAL A 127 -16.47 -6.94 -2.67
C VAL A 127 -17.75 -6.11 -2.77
N GLY A 128 -18.92 -6.76 -2.71
CA GLY A 128 -20.21 -6.11 -2.75
C GLY A 128 -20.43 -5.31 -4.04
N HIS A 129 -21.13 -4.19 -3.93
CA HIS A 129 -21.33 -3.26 -5.06
C HIS A 129 -20.06 -2.45 -5.32
N ALA A 130 -19.17 -2.98 -6.15
CA ALA A 130 -17.92 -2.31 -6.51
C ALA A 130 -18.11 -1.25 -7.59
N LYS A 131 -17.35 -0.16 -7.49
CA LYS A 131 -17.19 0.83 -8.57
C LYS A 131 -15.89 0.56 -9.29
N ILE A 132 -15.97 0.44 -10.63
CA ILE A 132 -14.83 0.14 -11.48
C ILE A 132 -14.46 1.38 -12.26
N SER A 133 -13.17 1.74 -12.25
CA SER A 133 -12.59 2.77 -13.08
C SER A 133 -11.49 2.17 -13.94
N GLU A 134 -11.65 2.31 -15.25
CA GLU A 134 -10.68 1.82 -16.21
C GLU A 134 -9.53 2.82 -16.39
N MET A 135 -8.29 2.31 -16.27
CA MET A 135 -7.06 3.03 -16.60
C MET A 135 -6.35 2.32 -17.77
N PRO A 136 -5.38 2.93 -18.43
CA PRO A 136 -4.74 2.31 -19.61
C PRO A 136 -4.18 0.91 -19.37
N PHE A 137 -3.58 0.66 -18.21
CA PHE A 137 -2.89 -0.60 -17.88
C PHE A 137 -3.43 -1.31 -16.66
N GLU A 138 -4.44 -0.74 -16.00
CA GLU A 138 -4.94 -1.21 -14.72
C GLU A 138 -6.43 -0.97 -14.58
N TRP A 139 -7.06 -1.72 -13.68
CA TRP A 139 -8.40 -1.46 -13.18
C TRP A 139 -8.30 -0.96 -11.74
N TYR A 140 -8.98 0.13 -11.44
CA TYR A 140 -9.17 0.61 -10.09
C TYR A 140 -10.57 0.23 -9.63
N ILE A 141 -10.65 -0.54 -8.57
CA ILE A 141 -11.88 -1.06 -8.04
C ILE A 141 -12.06 -0.50 -6.63
N THR A 142 -13.18 0.18 -6.41
CA THR A 142 -13.57 0.63 -5.07
C THR A 142 -14.63 -0.33 -4.57
N LEU A 143 -14.33 -1.07 -3.51
CA LEU A 143 -15.24 -2.00 -2.87
C LEU A 143 -16.38 -1.26 -2.16
N GLN A 144 -17.44 -1.97 -1.79
CA GLN A 144 -18.60 -1.39 -1.12
C GLN A 144 -18.24 -0.65 0.18
N ASN A 145 -17.29 -1.18 0.94
CA ASN A 145 -16.77 -0.58 2.18
C ASN A 145 -15.73 0.53 1.98
N GLY A 146 -15.50 0.96 0.75
CA GLY A 146 -14.58 2.06 0.41
C GLY A 146 -13.12 1.66 0.21
N LEU A 147 -12.76 0.39 0.39
CA LEU A 147 -11.41 -0.08 0.11
C LEU A 147 -11.07 0.04 -1.39
N TRP A 148 -9.86 0.47 -1.66
CA TRP A 148 -9.31 0.58 -3.00
C TRP A 148 -8.47 -0.65 -3.35
N TRP A 149 -8.83 -1.28 -4.44
CA TRP A 149 -8.13 -2.41 -5.02
C TRP A 149 -7.65 -2.08 -6.43
N LYS A 150 -6.46 -2.54 -6.80
CA LYS A 150 -5.82 -2.27 -8.07
C LYS A 150 -5.40 -3.58 -8.73
N ILE A 151 -5.86 -3.81 -9.96
CA ILE A 151 -5.51 -4.99 -10.74
C ILE A 151 -4.86 -4.53 -12.05
N GLY A 152 -3.72 -5.14 -12.38
CA GLY A 152 -3.09 -4.97 -13.69
C GLY A 152 -3.93 -5.63 -14.81
N LYS A 153 -4.04 -4.96 -15.96
CA LYS A 153 -4.66 -5.54 -17.15
C LYS A 153 -3.75 -6.61 -17.73
N THR A 154 -4.28 -7.82 -17.92
CA THR A 154 -3.63 -8.88 -18.68
C THR A 154 -4.23 -8.94 -20.07
N ILE A 155 -3.56 -9.61 -21.02
CA ILE A 155 -3.99 -9.75 -22.42
C ILE A 155 -5.40 -10.38 -22.53
N HIS A 156 -5.87 -11.08 -21.50
CA HIS A 156 -7.16 -11.74 -21.45
C HIS A 156 -8.26 -10.99 -20.70
N THR A 157 -7.96 -9.82 -20.13
CA THR A 157 -8.89 -9.03 -19.34
C THR A 157 -9.37 -7.80 -20.11
N HIS A 158 -10.16 -8.02 -21.17
CA HIS A 158 -10.73 -6.93 -21.96
C HIS A 158 -12.01 -6.33 -21.38
N SER A 159 -12.61 -6.96 -20.38
CA SER A 159 -13.81 -6.49 -19.70
C SER A 159 -13.67 -6.72 -18.19
N ALA A 160 -14.16 -5.78 -17.41
CA ALA A 160 -14.27 -5.94 -15.96
C ALA A 160 -15.37 -6.93 -15.56
N ASP A 161 -16.32 -7.21 -16.47
CA ASP A 161 -17.39 -8.15 -16.23
C ASP A 161 -16.84 -9.58 -16.15
N GLY A 162 -16.97 -10.21 -15.00
CA GLY A 162 -16.47 -11.56 -14.72
C GLY A 162 -15.07 -11.61 -14.06
N LEU A 163 -14.40 -10.45 -13.87
CA LEU A 163 -13.12 -10.35 -13.14
C LEU A 163 -13.29 -10.07 -11.65
N ILE A 164 -14.46 -9.55 -11.27
CA ILE A 164 -14.72 -9.18 -9.89
C ILE A 164 -15.24 -10.41 -9.14
N PRO A 165 -14.45 -10.94 -8.19
CA PRO A 165 -14.89 -12.04 -7.35
C PRO A 165 -15.91 -11.54 -6.32
N GLU A 166 -16.59 -12.45 -5.65
CA GLU A 166 -17.44 -12.11 -4.50
C GLU A 166 -16.62 -11.66 -3.29
N TYR A 167 -15.38 -12.15 -3.19
CA TYR A 167 -14.45 -11.84 -2.09
C TYR A 167 -13.04 -11.57 -2.62
N VAL A 168 -12.35 -10.69 -1.93
CA VAL A 168 -10.89 -10.56 -1.99
C VAL A 168 -10.30 -10.90 -0.63
N ARG A 169 -9.03 -11.25 -0.61
CA ARG A 169 -8.29 -11.58 0.62
C ARG A 169 -7.11 -10.65 0.76
N VAL A 170 -6.74 -10.35 2.00
CA VAL A 170 -5.48 -9.69 2.35
C VAL A 170 -4.69 -10.60 3.28
N ALA A 171 -3.44 -10.86 2.92
CA ALA A 171 -2.54 -11.62 3.79
C ALA A 171 -2.26 -10.84 5.09
N PRO A 172 -2.22 -11.50 6.26
CA PRO A 172 -1.96 -10.83 7.55
C PRO A 172 -0.68 -10.01 7.58
N GLU A 173 0.36 -10.47 6.88
CA GLU A 173 1.67 -9.81 6.74
C GLU A 173 1.61 -8.54 5.87
N ALA A 174 0.61 -8.41 5.01
CA ALA A 174 0.42 -7.23 4.16
C ALA A 174 -0.28 -6.06 4.88
N ILE A 175 -0.80 -6.30 6.09
CA ILE A 175 -1.45 -5.27 6.90
C ILE A 175 -0.39 -4.45 7.63
N LEU A 176 -0.31 -3.17 7.29
CA LEU A 176 0.58 -2.21 7.92
C LEU A 176 -0.02 -1.75 9.26
N LEU A 177 0.75 -1.85 10.36
CA LEU A 177 0.38 -1.27 11.65
C LEU A 177 0.95 0.14 11.75
N LEU A 178 0.09 1.14 11.95
CA LEU A 178 0.44 2.55 11.83
C LEU A 178 0.14 3.30 13.13
N LYS A 179 1.12 4.12 13.54
CA LYS A 179 0.97 5.09 14.64
C LYS A 179 0.42 6.42 14.10
N GLY A 180 -0.33 7.13 14.93
CA GLY A 180 -0.93 8.41 14.59
C GLY A 180 0.07 9.54 14.48
#